data_ab44f1917544651edd6757c71f7b4c2c
#
_entry.id   ab44f1917544651edd6757c71f7b4c2c
#
_cell.length_a   1.000
_cell.length_b   1.000
_cell.length_c   1.000
_cell.angle_alpha   90.00
_cell.angle_beta   90.00
_cell.angle_gamma   90.00
#
_symmetry.space_group_name_H-M   'P 1'
#
loop_
_entity.id
_entity.type
_entity.pdbx_description
1 polymer ?
#
loop_
_entity_poly.entity_id
_entity_poly.type
_entity_poly.pdbx_seq_one_letter_code
_entity_poly.pdbx_strand_id
1 'polypeptide(L)'
;MIVMGKRINNEKRNFLFISKVLGKHIEARPNICKEIGAKLAGLIFDKEQKELPYKSNERICVLGFAETATGLGMAVASYIKNCYYITTTREDITELSSLLKFEEEHSHATTHKCFPLDKDKIVNAEKIILVDDEITTGKSMINIIKE
;
A
#
# COMPACT_ATOMS: atom_id res chain seq x y z
N MET A 1 -13.21 -11.77 -9.27
CA MET A 1 -12.99 -10.89 -8.11
C MET A 1 -12.97 -9.40 -8.46
N ILE A 2 -12.76 -9.04 -9.72
CA ILE A 2 -12.74 -7.66 -10.21
C ILE A 2 -13.98 -7.42 -11.08
N VAL A 3 -14.64 -6.29 -10.89
CA VAL A 3 -15.73 -5.79 -11.76
C VAL A 3 -15.37 -4.42 -12.28
N MET A 4 -15.95 -4.04 -13.41
CA MET A 4 -15.78 -2.72 -13.99
C MET A 4 -16.94 -1.83 -13.55
N GLY A 5 -16.64 -0.69 -12.96
CA GLY A 5 -17.59 0.35 -12.60
C GLY A 5 -17.51 1.53 -13.56
N LYS A 6 -18.62 2.24 -13.75
CA LYS A 6 -18.67 3.49 -14.51
C LYS A 6 -18.31 4.65 -13.58
N ARG A 7 -17.39 5.53 -14.00
CA ARG A 7 -17.14 6.81 -13.33
C ARG A 7 -18.11 7.86 -13.87
N ILE A 8 -18.68 8.64 -12.95
CA ILE A 8 -19.55 9.77 -13.29
C ILE A 8 -18.65 11.02 -13.30
N ASN A 9 -18.84 11.89 -14.29
CA ASN A 9 -18.13 13.17 -14.41
C ASN A 9 -16.59 13.07 -14.53
N ASN A 10 -16.08 12.04 -15.18
CA ASN A 10 -14.65 11.92 -15.47
C ASN A 10 -14.45 11.62 -16.96
N GLU A 11 -14.12 12.66 -17.74
CA GLU A 11 -13.97 12.56 -19.21
C GLU A 11 -12.70 11.80 -19.63
N LYS A 12 -11.65 11.82 -18.79
CA LYS A 12 -10.38 11.15 -19.09
C LYS A 12 -10.41 9.64 -18.89
N ARG A 13 -11.24 9.18 -17.95
CA ARG A 13 -11.38 7.76 -17.63
C ARG A 13 -12.79 7.47 -17.12
N ASN A 14 -13.63 6.95 -17.99
CA ASN A 14 -15.07 6.68 -17.72
C ASN A 14 -15.31 5.38 -16.95
N PHE A 15 -14.29 4.60 -16.67
CA PHE A 15 -14.40 3.34 -15.92
C PHE A 15 -13.34 3.26 -14.81
N LEU A 16 -13.57 2.37 -13.87
CA LEU A 16 -12.57 1.95 -12.88
C LEU A 16 -12.72 0.46 -12.61
N PHE A 17 -11.62 -0.17 -12.25
CA PHE A 17 -11.66 -1.53 -11.75
C PHE A 17 -12.00 -1.52 -10.26
N ILE A 18 -13.01 -2.32 -9.90
CA ILE A 18 -13.48 -2.45 -8.52
C ILE A 18 -13.13 -3.85 -8.05
N SER A 19 -12.31 -3.92 -7.02
CA SER A 19 -12.06 -5.16 -6.31
C SER A 19 -13.20 -5.43 -5.30
N LYS A 20 -13.79 -6.62 -5.37
CA LYS A 20 -14.83 -7.06 -4.43
C LYS A 20 -14.26 -7.48 -3.06
N VAL A 21 -12.95 -7.45 -2.89
CA VAL A 21 -12.27 -7.98 -1.69
C VAL A 21 -11.50 -6.93 -0.89
N LEU A 22 -11.39 -5.70 -1.40
CA LEU A 22 -10.65 -4.63 -0.72
C LEU A 22 -11.50 -3.78 0.24
N GLY A 23 -12.83 -3.84 0.14
CA GLY A 23 -13.71 -2.99 0.93
C GLY A 23 -13.69 -1.51 0.57
N LYS A 24 -13.14 -1.15 -0.61
CA LYS A 24 -13.01 0.25 -1.07
C LYS A 24 -14.33 0.81 -1.62
N HIS A 25 -14.83 0.20 -2.67
CA HIS A 25 -16.04 0.64 -3.37
C HIS A 25 -17.25 -0.25 -3.08
N ILE A 26 -17.00 -1.46 -2.62
CA ILE A 26 -17.99 -2.47 -2.28
C ILE A 26 -17.57 -3.04 -0.92
N GLU A 27 -18.54 -3.22 -0.03
CA GLU A 27 -18.31 -3.84 1.27
C GLU A 27 -17.68 -5.23 1.14
N ALA A 28 -16.69 -5.50 1.95
CA ALA A 28 -16.02 -6.79 2.02
C ALA A 28 -15.98 -7.29 3.46
N ARG A 29 -16.07 -8.60 3.63
CA ARG A 29 -15.92 -9.21 4.96
C ARG A 29 -14.47 -9.09 5.42
N PRO A 30 -14.19 -8.73 6.68
CA PRO A 30 -12.81 -8.54 7.17
C PRO A 30 -11.91 -9.77 7.01
N ASN A 31 -12.45 -10.98 7.10
CA ASN A 31 -11.69 -12.21 6.88
C ASN A 31 -11.20 -12.34 5.43
N ILE A 32 -11.98 -11.88 4.45
CA ILE A 32 -11.57 -11.90 3.03
C ILE A 32 -10.39 -10.95 2.81
N CYS A 33 -10.41 -9.76 3.43
CA CYS A 33 -9.29 -8.83 3.37
C CYS A 33 -8.01 -9.45 3.97
N LYS A 34 -8.14 -10.17 5.09
CA LYS A 34 -7.01 -10.90 5.70
C LYS A 34 -6.49 -12.01 4.79
N GLU A 35 -7.36 -12.83 4.20
CA GLU A 35 -6.98 -13.88 3.25
C GLU A 35 -6.22 -13.33 2.04
N ILE A 36 -6.65 -12.18 1.51
CA ILE A 36 -5.95 -11.51 0.41
C ILE A 36 -4.59 -11.00 0.86
N GLY A 37 -4.50 -10.40 2.05
CA GLY A 37 -3.23 -9.97 2.65
C GLY A 37 -2.25 -11.14 2.77
N ALA A 38 -2.71 -12.30 3.26
CA ALA A 38 -1.89 -13.52 3.33
C ALA A 38 -1.42 -13.99 1.96
N LYS A 39 -2.31 -14.02 0.96
CA LYS A 39 -1.97 -14.41 -0.41
C LYS A 39 -0.94 -13.48 -1.05
N LEU A 40 -1.11 -12.16 -0.88
CA LEU A 40 -0.17 -11.17 -1.41
C LEU A 40 1.20 -11.28 -0.72
N ALA A 41 1.22 -11.40 0.60
CA ALA A 41 2.46 -11.67 1.33
C ALA A 41 3.15 -12.94 0.83
N GLY A 42 2.39 -14.01 0.57
CA GLY A 42 2.91 -15.27 0.05
C GLY A 42 3.52 -15.19 -1.35
N LEU A 43 3.20 -14.16 -2.14
CA LEU A 43 3.84 -13.95 -3.44
C LEU A 43 5.24 -13.32 -3.33
N ILE A 44 5.55 -12.72 -2.19
CA ILE A 44 6.81 -12.01 -1.94
C ILE A 44 7.88 -12.98 -1.40
N PHE A 45 7.45 -14.00 -0.66
CA PHE A 45 8.32 -14.95 -0.01
C PHE A 45 8.42 -16.26 -0.80
N ASP A 46 9.46 -17.03 -0.49
CA ASP A 46 9.66 -18.34 -1.11
C ASP A 46 8.44 -19.25 -0.86
N LYS A 47 7.99 -19.92 -1.92
CA LYS A 47 6.84 -20.83 -1.90
C LYS A 47 7.01 -22.01 -0.95
N GLU A 48 8.22 -22.27 -0.48
CA GLU A 48 8.50 -23.32 0.50
C GLU A 48 8.10 -22.94 1.92
N GLN A 49 7.98 -21.63 2.24
CA GLN A 49 7.49 -21.18 3.55
C GLN A 49 5.98 -21.40 3.66
N LYS A 50 5.58 -22.42 4.41
CA LYS A 50 4.16 -22.76 4.64
C LYS A 50 3.60 -22.16 5.92
N GLU A 51 4.47 -21.70 6.84
CA GLU A 51 4.07 -21.15 8.14
C GLU A 51 3.81 -19.64 8.06
N LEU A 52 2.71 -19.22 8.68
CA LEU A 52 2.36 -17.81 8.84
C LEU A 52 2.62 -17.35 10.28
N PRO A 53 3.07 -16.12 10.50
CA PRO A 53 3.53 -15.14 9.51
C PRO A 53 4.86 -15.53 8.88
N TYR A 54 5.08 -15.11 7.62
CA TYR A 54 6.33 -15.36 6.90
C TYR A 54 7.52 -14.75 7.63
N LYS A 55 8.60 -15.52 7.72
CA LYS A 55 9.86 -15.10 8.36
C LYS A 55 10.84 -14.62 7.29
N SER A 56 11.55 -13.54 7.60
CA SER A 56 12.67 -13.05 6.80
C SER A 56 13.81 -12.67 7.74
N ASN A 57 15.03 -12.82 7.28
CA ASN A 57 16.21 -12.28 7.94
C ASN A 57 16.46 -10.81 7.57
N GLU A 58 15.78 -10.32 6.52
CA GLU A 58 15.86 -8.94 6.06
C GLU A 58 15.01 -8.02 6.95
N ARG A 59 15.46 -6.79 7.14
CA ARG A 59 14.64 -5.72 7.74
C ARG A 59 13.66 -5.22 6.69
N ILE A 60 12.40 -5.55 6.87
CA ILE A 60 11.34 -5.25 5.90
C ILE A 60 10.49 -4.09 6.38
N CYS A 61 10.27 -3.11 5.49
CA CYS A 61 9.26 -2.08 5.65
C CYS A 61 8.14 -2.32 4.61
N VAL A 62 6.89 -2.29 5.06
CA VAL A 62 5.72 -2.30 4.18
C VAL A 62 5.12 -0.91 4.18
N LEU A 63 4.98 -0.31 3.00
CA LEU A 63 4.43 1.02 2.82
C LEU A 63 3.15 0.93 1.99
N GLY A 64 2.01 1.29 2.61
CA GLY A 64 0.71 1.36 1.95
C GLY A 64 0.39 2.78 1.47
N PHE A 65 -0.10 2.90 0.23
CA PHE A 65 -0.48 4.21 -0.30
C PHE A 65 -1.84 4.65 0.24
N ALA A 66 -1.90 5.84 0.79
CA ALA A 66 -3.16 6.44 1.20
C ALA A 66 -4.03 6.79 -0.04
N GLU A 67 -5.31 6.70 0.12
CA GLU A 67 -5.97 6.27 1.34
C GLU A 67 -6.40 4.82 1.23
N THR A 68 -6.53 4.34 0.02
CA THR A 68 -7.23 3.10 -0.29
C THR A 68 -6.40 1.87 -0.01
N ALA A 69 -5.09 1.94 -0.20
CA ALA A 69 -4.22 0.81 0.08
C ALA A 69 -3.73 0.75 1.54
N THR A 70 -4.17 1.68 2.41
CA THR A 70 -3.85 1.63 3.85
C THR A 70 -4.24 0.29 4.48
N GLY A 71 -5.50 -0.10 4.34
CA GLY A 71 -5.98 -1.37 4.91
C GLY A 71 -5.34 -2.60 4.26
N LEU A 72 -5.08 -2.54 2.94
CA LEU A 72 -4.42 -3.61 2.21
C LEU A 72 -2.96 -3.78 2.64
N GLY A 73 -2.23 -2.67 2.76
CA GLY A 73 -0.84 -2.68 3.24
C GLY A 73 -0.73 -3.26 4.66
N MET A 74 -1.63 -2.85 5.55
CA MET A 74 -1.70 -3.41 6.90
C MET A 74 -2.01 -4.91 6.89
N ALA A 75 -2.92 -5.36 6.02
CA ALA A 75 -3.24 -6.77 5.88
C ALA A 75 -2.03 -7.57 5.39
N VAL A 76 -1.28 -7.08 4.40
CA VAL A 76 -0.02 -7.71 3.94
C VAL A 76 1.01 -7.76 5.07
N ALA A 77 1.24 -6.64 5.74
CA ALA A 77 2.22 -6.55 6.83
C ALA A 77 1.93 -7.50 7.99
N SER A 78 0.64 -7.76 8.28
CA SER A 78 0.22 -8.69 9.34
C SER A 78 0.71 -10.13 9.12
N TYR A 79 1.08 -10.48 7.91
CA TYR A 79 1.61 -11.81 7.56
C TYR A 79 3.12 -11.85 7.35
N ILE A 80 3.83 -10.79 7.72
CA ILE A 80 5.30 -10.71 7.66
C ILE A 80 5.83 -10.48 9.07
N LYS A 81 6.62 -11.42 9.58
CA LYS A 81 7.14 -11.32 10.94
C LYS A 81 8.18 -10.21 11.04
N ASN A 82 8.04 -9.38 12.11
CA ASN A 82 8.97 -8.30 12.45
C ASN A 82 9.13 -7.22 11.35
N CYS A 83 8.17 -7.06 10.45
CA CYS A 83 8.19 -5.93 9.53
C CYS A 83 7.72 -4.63 10.21
N TYR A 84 8.17 -3.51 9.69
CA TYR A 84 7.64 -2.19 10.01
C TYR A 84 6.56 -1.82 9.00
N TYR A 85 5.38 -1.46 9.46
CA TYR A 85 4.31 -0.99 8.59
C TYR A 85 4.11 0.50 8.74
N ILE A 86 4.01 1.20 7.61
CA ILE A 86 3.65 2.62 7.55
C ILE A 86 2.75 2.88 6.35
N THR A 87 1.92 3.91 6.45
CA THR A 87 1.11 4.41 5.35
C THR A 87 1.50 5.84 5.00
N THR A 88 1.29 6.22 3.74
CA THR A 88 1.34 7.63 3.35
C THR A 88 0.09 8.36 3.82
N THR A 89 0.10 9.67 3.78
CA THR A 89 -1.07 10.54 4.00
C THR A 89 -1.03 11.72 3.03
N ARG A 90 -2.17 12.32 2.75
CA ARG A 90 -2.29 13.57 2.00
C ARG A 90 -2.40 14.77 2.92
N GLU A 91 -2.59 14.53 4.21
CA GLU A 91 -2.74 15.58 5.21
C GLU A 91 -1.39 16.19 5.59
N ASP A 92 -1.42 17.47 5.95
CA ASP A 92 -0.31 18.16 6.59
C ASP A 92 -0.39 17.99 8.09
N ILE A 93 0.65 17.33 8.66
CA ILE A 93 0.82 17.29 10.10
C ILE A 93 1.84 18.37 10.44
N THR A 94 1.33 19.54 10.87
CA THR A 94 2.13 20.75 11.04
C THR A 94 3.25 20.64 12.07
N GLU A 95 3.12 19.72 13.01
CA GLU A 95 4.08 19.51 14.11
C GLU A 95 5.19 18.51 13.75
N LEU A 96 5.08 17.84 12.59
CA LEU A 96 6.03 16.80 12.17
C LEU A 96 6.66 17.14 10.82
N SER A 97 7.95 16.86 10.68
CA SER A 97 8.61 16.85 9.37
C SER A 97 8.40 15.50 8.69
N SER A 98 7.87 15.52 7.47
CA SER A 98 7.76 14.30 6.67
C SER A 98 9.15 13.76 6.30
N LEU A 99 9.31 12.42 6.32
CA LEU A 99 10.52 11.77 5.83
C LEU A 99 10.51 11.69 4.31
N LEU A 100 9.36 11.36 3.72
CA LEU A 100 9.15 11.22 2.29
C LEU A 100 8.02 12.16 1.84
N LYS A 101 8.21 12.76 0.66
CA LYS A 101 7.23 13.64 0.04
C LYS A 101 7.26 13.47 -1.47
N PHE A 102 6.19 12.98 -2.07
CA PHE A 102 6.09 12.76 -3.51
C PHE A 102 4.71 13.11 -4.05
N GLU A 103 4.61 13.35 -5.36
CA GLU A 103 3.38 13.73 -6.02
C GLU A 103 2.71 12.55 -6.72
N GLU A 104 1.39 12.49 -6.62
CA GLU A 104 0.55 11.57 -7.38
C GLU A 104 0.12 12.22 -8.70
N GLU A 105 0.30 11.53 -9.82
CA GLU A 105 0.10 12.12 -11.16
C GLU A 105 -1.38 12.26 -11.58
N HIS A 106 -2.31 11.58 -10.91
CA HIS A 106 -3.68 11.39 -11.45
C HIS A 106 -4.79 12.20 -10.78
N SER A 107 -4.55 12.90 -9.71
CA SER A 107 -5.56 13.68 -9.00
C SER A 107 -5.01 15.02 -8.52
N HIS A 108 -5.10 16.05 -9.36
CA HIS A 108 -4.81 17.45 -9.00
C HIS A 108 -3.53 17.65 -8.16
N ALA A 109 -2.44 16.98 -8.52
CA ALA A 109 -1.13 17.08 -7.85
C ALA A 109 -1.19 16.93 -6.32
N THR A 110 -1.91 15.91 -5.84
CA THR A 110 -1.93 15.62 -4.40
C THR A 110 -0.59 15.10 -3.96
N THR A 111 0.04 15.82 -3.05
CA THR A 111 1.31 15.41 -2.45
C THR A 111 1.06 14.37 -1.39
N HIS A 112 1.69 13.21 -1.55
CA HIS A 112 1.76 12.20 -0.51
C HIS A 112 2.94 12.46 0.41
N LYS A 113 2.73 12.27 1.70
CA LYS A 113 3.71 12.46 2.77
C LYS A 113 3.79 11.21 3.63
N CYS A 114 4.94 10.99 4.22
CA CYS A 114 5.16 9.89 5.14
C CYS A 114 5.76 10.41 6.44
N PHE A 115 5.12 10.12 7.56
CA PHE A 115 5.51 10.56 8.91
C PHE A 115 5.80 9.34 9.80
N PRO A 116 6.97 8.71 9.66
CA PRO A 116 7.30 7.56 10.48
C PRO A 116 7.55 7.96 11.94
N LEU A 117 7.06 7.15 12.87
CA LEU A 117 7.41 7.27 14.29
C LEU A 117 8.88 6.91 14.54
N ASP A 118 9.41 6.00 13.74
CA ASP A 118 10.80 5.57 13.78
C ASP A 118 11.37 5.61 12.36
N LYS A 119 12.13 6.67 12.07
CA LYS A 119 12.75 6.88 10.74
C LYS A 119 13.76 5.80 10.39
N ASP A 120 14.45 5.26 11.38
CA ASP A 120 15.50 4.26 11.19
C ASP A 120 14.92 2.95 10.63
N LYS A 121 13.67 2.64 10.93
CA LYS A 121 12.97 1.48 10.37
C LYS A 121 12.77 1.54 8.87
N ILE A 122 12.71 2.74 8.31
CA ILE A 122 12.60 2.93 6.84
C ILE A 122 14.00 3.05 6.24
N VAL A 123 14.84 3.94 6.79
CA VAL A 123 16.17 4.23 6.23
C VAL A 123 17.07 3.00 6.23
N ASN A 124 16.97 2.17 7.26
CA ASN A 124 17.77 0.95 7.39
C ASN A 124 17.02 -0.30 6.87
N ALA A 125 15.89 -0.16 6.20
CA ALA A 125 15.20 -1.30 5.60
C ALA A 125 16.05 -1.87 4.45
N GLU A 126 16.19 -3.19 4.44
CA GLU A 126 16.87 -3.92 3.35
C GLU A 126 15.89 -4.22 2.21
N LYS A 127 14.60 -4.22 2.54
CA LYS A 127 13.52 -4.39 1.56
C LYS A 127 12.36 -3.50 1.91
N ILE A 128 11.88 -2.72 0.92
CA ILE A 128 10.65 -1.93 1.04
C ILE A 128 9.62 -2.54 0.09
N ILE A 129 8.46 -2.90 0.65
CA ILE A 129 7.33 -3.45 -0.08
C ILE A 129 6.30 -2.34 -0.24
N LEU A 130 6.11 -1.88 -1.46
CA LEU A 130 5.10 -0.88 -1.80
C LEU A 130 3.78 -1.57 -2.09
N VAL A 131 2.71 -1.14 -1.42
CA VAL A 131 1.36 -1.71 -1.58
C VAL A 131 0.41 -0.63 -2.05
N ASP A 132 -0.19 -0.86 -3.23
CA ASP A 132 -1.22 -0.03 -3.80
C ASP A 132 -2.44 -0.87 -4.20
N ASP A 133 -3.60 -0.26 -4.28
CA ASP A 133 -4.84 -0.95 -4.65
C ASP A 133 -5.04 -1.09 -6.17
N GLU A 134 -4.48 -0.17 -6.95
CA GLU A 134 -4.53 -0.18 -8.41
C GLU A 134 -3.26 0.42 -9.02
N ILE A 135 -2.39 -0.42 -9.56
CA ILE A 135 -1.23 0.04 -10.31
C ILE A 135 -1.64 0.27 -11.76
N THR A 136 -1.73 1.53 -12.19
CA THR A 136 -2.02 1.90 -13.59
C THR A 136 -0.74 2.10 -14.37
N THR A 137 -0.12 3.28 -14.28
CA THR A 137 1.15 3.61 -14.95
C THR A 137 2.37 3.28 -14.10
N GLY A 138 2.19 3.06 -12.81
CA GLY A 138 3.26 2.85 -11.84
C GLY A 138 4.04 4.12 -11.48
N LYS A 139 3.66 5.29 -12.00
CA LYS A 139 4.42 6.53 -11.78
C LYS A 139 4.49 6.97 -10.32
N SER A 140 3.40 6.81 -9.55
CA SER A 140 3.42 7.11 -8.11
C SER A 140 4.45 6.24 -7.38
N MET A 141 4.54 4.95 -7.75
CA MET A 141 5.57 4.06 -7.18
C MET A 141 6.99 4.46 -7.62
N ILE A 142 7.17 4.86 -8.89
CA ILE A 142 8.46 5.34 -9.38
C ILE A 142 8.88 6.63 -8.67
N ASN A 143 7.93 7.52 -8.40
CA ASN A 143 8.24 8.78 -7.72
C ASN A 143 8.72 8.53 -6.29
N ILE A 144 8.07 7.65 -5.53
CA ILE A 144 8.54 7.35 -4.17
C ILE A 144 9.86 6.58 -4.13
N ILE A 145 10.18 5.79 -5.16
CA ILE A 145 11.47 5.08 -5.25
C ILE A 145 12.65 6.06 -5.48
N LYS A 146 12.37 7.23 -6.03
CA LYS A 146 13.39 8.25 -6.30
C LYS A 146 13.69 9.16 -5.10
N GLU A 147 12.79 9.22 -4.14
CA GLU A 147 12.94 9.97 -2.89
C GLU A 147 13.74 9.17 -1.84
#